data_050ab753cea2d2efe408b0d9ba5fd813
#
_entry.id   050ab753cea2d2efe408b0d9ba5fd813
#
_cell.length_a   1.000
_cell.length_b   1.000
_cell.length_c   1.000
_cell.angle_alpha   90.00
_cell.angle_beta   90.00
_cell.angle_gamma   90.00
#
_symmetry.space_group_name_H-M   'P 1'
#
loop_
_entity.id
_entity.type
_entity.pdbx_description
1 polymer ?
#
loop_
_entity_poly.entity_id
_entity_poly.type
_entity_poly.pdbx_seq_one_letter_code
_entity_poly.pdbx_strand_id
1 'polypeptide(L)'
;MKFGDKLIALRKKKGLSQEELAEKLGVSRQSVSKWESNNTYPETDKIVQICNIFECTMDDLINDNITDVESIERKSKNNINVIVDSFLDFITKTINM
;
A
#
# COMPACT_ATOMS: atom_id res chain seq x y z
N MET A 1 -6.05 -7.05 12.29
CA MET A 1 -5.45 -5.70 12.39
C MET A 1 -6.32 -4.72 11.64
N LYS A 2 -6.77 -3.67 12.30
CA LYS A 2 -7.61 -2.66 11.67
C LYS A 2 -6.81 -1.79 10.71
N PHE A 3 -7.52 -1.11 9.81
CA PHE A 3 -6.90 -0.24 8.81
C PHE A 3 -5.90 0.75 9.39
N GLY A 4 -6.31 1.47 10.44
CA GLY A 4 -5.44 2.48 11.06
C GLY A 4 -4.15 1.89 11.60
N ASP A 5 -4.24 0.72 12.22
CA ASP A 5 -3.07 0.03 12.78
C ASP A 5 -2.11 -0.41 11.67
N LYS A 6 -2.65 -0.90 10.56
CA LYS A 6 -1.83 -1.26 9.39
C LYS A 6 -1.15 -0.04 8.80
N LEU A 7 -1.87 1.05 8.70
CA LEU A 7 -1.33 2.29 8.15
C LEU A 7 -0.16 2.80 8.98
N ILE A 8 -0.30 2.78 10.32
CA ILE A 8 0.79 3.13 11.24
C ILE A 8 2.01 2.24 10.99
N ALA A 9 1.79 0.93 10.94
CA ALA A 9 2.88 -0.03 10.78
C ALA A 9 3.61 0.13 9.45
N LEU A 10 2.86 0.29 8.36
CA LEU A 10 3.44 0.49 7.03
C LEU A 10 4.20 1.81 6.95
N ARG A 11 3.62 2.88 7.51
CA ARG A 11 4.25 4.18 7.52
C ARG A 11 5.58 4.15 8.27
N LYS A 12 5.58 3.61 9.48
CA LYS A 12 6.77 3.52 10.32
C LYS A 12 7.85 2.66 9.68
N LYS A 13 7.45 1.58 9.04
CA LYS A 13 8.40 0.70 8.36
C LYS A 13 9.11 1.41 7.21
N LYS A 14 8.41 2.30 6.51
CA LYS A 14 9.04 3.13 5.48
C LYS A 14 9.77 4.35 6.05
N GLY A 15 9.75 4.54 7.35
CA GLY A 15 10.42 5.67 7.99
C GLY A 15 9.75 7.00 7.73
N LEU A 16 8.44 7.01 7.46
CA LEU A 16 7.70 8.23 7.18
C LEU A 16 7.01 8.75 8.44
N SER A 17 7.01 10.07 8.62
CA SER A 17 6.16 10.71 9.61
C SER A 17 4.72 10.81 9.08
N GLN A 18 3.76 11.12 9.96
CA GLN A 18 2.39 11.40 9.53
C GLN A 18 2.36 12.58 8.54
N GLU A 19 3.16 13.59 8.80
CA GLU A 19 3.24 14.78 7.95
C GLU A 19 3.79 14.43 6.56
N GLU A 20 4.83 13.60 6.51
CA GLU A 20 5.42 13.16 5.24
C GLU A 20 4.44 12.33 4.43
N LEU A 21 3.71 11.42 5.07
CA LEU A 21 2.68 10.64 4.39
C LEU A 21 1.56 11.54 3.89
N ALA A 22 1.11 12.49 4.71
CA ALA A 22 0.08 13.45 4.33
C ALA A 22 0.49 14.25 3.09
N GLU A 23 1.74 14.70 3.06
CA GLU A 23 2.28 15.43 1.91
C GLU A 23 2.25 14.58 0.64
N LYS A 24 2.67 13.33 0.72
CA LYS A 24 2.63 12.41 -0.42
C LYS A 24 1.23 12.17 -0.94
N LEU A 25 0.23 12.21 -0.07
CA LEU A 25 -1.17 11.97 -0.42
C LEU A 25 -1.92 13.26 -0.77
N GLY A 26 -1.31 14.42 -0.55
CA GLY A 26 -1.99 15.69 -0.79
C GLY A 26 -3.12 15.97 0.20
N VAL A 27 -2.99 15.52 1.43
CA VAL A 27 -3.98 15.72 2.50
C VAL A 27 -3.31 16.37 3.72
N SER A 28 -4.12 16.78 4.70
CA SER A 28 -3.60 17.32 5.94
C SER A 28 -3.05 16.20 6.85
N ARG A 29 -2.11 16.54 7.71
CA ARG A 29 -1.63 15.61 8.73
C ARG A 29 -2.77 15.12 9.63
N GLN A 30 -3.75 15.99 9.89
CA GLN A 30 -4.91 15.64 10.69
C GLN A 30 -5.73 14.52 10.06
N SER A 31 -5.84 14.51 8.73
CA SER A 31 -6.52 13.42 8.02
C SER A 31 -5.82 12.09 8.27
N VAL A 32 -4.50 12.05 8.12
CA VAL A 32 -3.71 10.84 8.37
C VAL A 32 -3.88 10.40 9.83
N SER A 33 -3.82 11.33 10.76
CA SER A 33 -4.00 11.03 12.19
C SER A 33 -5.35 10.39 12.47
N LYS A 34 -6.42 10.91 11.87
CA LYS A 34 -7.77 10.35 12.03
C LYS A 34 -7.90 8.95 11.45
N TRP A 35 -7.26 8.71 10.30
CA TRP A 35 -7.25 7.37 9.70
C TRP A 35 -6.50 6.39 10.60
N GLU A 36 -5.35 6.80 11.13
CA GLU A 36 -4.51 5.95 11.98
C GLU A 36 -5.17 5.64 13.33
N SER A 37 -6.05 6.51 13.80
CA SER A 37 -6.81 6.26 15.03
C SER A 37 -8.12 5.51 14.79
N ASN A 38 -8.39 5.10 13.56
CA ASN A 38 -9.63 4.42 13.16
C ASN A 38 -10.89 5.25 13.34
N ASN A 39 -10.76 6.58 13.39
CA ASN A 39 -11.92 7.49 13.49
C ASN A 39 -12.59 7.71 12.14
N THR A 40 -11.80 7.75 11.07
CA THR A 40 -12.32 7.93 9.71
C THR A 40 -11.58 7.03 8.75
N TYR A 41 -12.15 6.82 7.57
CA TYR A 41 -11.52 6.11 6.47
C TYR A 41 -11.18 7.10 5.36
N PRO A 42 -10.08 6.88 4.65
CA PRO A 42 -9.79 7.67 3.45
C PRO A 42 -10.78 7.35 2.33
N GLU A 43 -10.98 8.30 1.42
CA GLU A 43 -11.75 8.07 0.21
C GLU A 43 -11.03 7.07 -0.69
N THR A 44 -11.76 6.48 -1.63
CA THR A 44 -11.25 5.39 -2.49
C THR A 44 -9.98 5.80 -3.23
N ASP A 45 -9.94 7.02 -3.78
CA ASP A 45 -8.76 7.51 -4.49
C ASP A 45 -7.53 7.57 -3.60
N LYS A 46 -7.70 7.93 -2.32
CA LYS A 46 -6.61 7.95 -1.35
C LYS A 46 -6.17 6.55 -0.97
N ILE A 47 -7.11 5.62 -0.87
CA ILE A 47 -6.79 4.21 -0.62
C ILE A 47 -5.90 3.66 -1.74
N VAL A 48 -6.24 3.96 -2.99
CA VAL A 48 -5.44 3.54 -4.14
C VAL A 48 -4.03 4.13 -4.07
N GLN A 49 -3.91 5.42 -3.71
CA GLN A 49 -2.62 6.08 -3.56
C GLN A 49 -1.79 5.45 -2.43
N ILE A 50 -2.44 5.12 -1.31
CA ILE A 50 -1.78 4.44 -0.19
C ILE A 50 -1.25 3.07 -0.64
N CYS A 51 -2.05 2.32 -1.37
CA CYS A 51 -1.61 1.04 -1.93
C CYS A 51 -0.39 1.20 -2.82
N ASN A 52 -0.36 2.23 -3.64
CA ASN A 52 0.79 2.49 -4.52
C ASN A 52 2.04 2.86 -3.72
N ILE A 53 1.89 3.69 -2.67
CA ILE A 53 3.02 4.10 -1.84
C ILE A 53 3.64 2.91 -1.13
N PHE A 54 2.81 2.02 -0.57
CA PHE A 54 3.26 0.89 0.22
C PHE A 54 3.34 -0.42 -0.58
N GLU A 55 3.05 -0.38 -1.88
CA GLU A 55 3.15 -1.53 -2.76
C GLU A 55 2.35 -2.72 -2.23
N CYS A 56 1.08 -2.46 -1.89
CA CYS A 56 0.17 -3.49 -1.37
C CYS A 56 -1.14 -3.47 -2.14
N THR A 57 -1.94 -4.51 -1.96
CA THR A 57 -3.28 -4.57 -2.56
C THR A 57 -4.30 -3.90 -1.65
N MET A 58 -5.46 -3.56 -2.20
CA MET A 58 -6.56 -3.03 -1.38
C MET A 58 -7.00 -4.05 -0.34
N ASP A 59 -7.03 -5.33 -0.70
CA ASP A 59 -7.39 -6.38 0.25
C ASP A 59 -6.40 -6.45 1.41
N ASP A 60 -5.09 -6.39 1.13
CA ASP A 60 -4.06 -6.38 2.17
C ASP A 60 -4.29 -5.24 3.16
N LEU A 61 -4.69 -4.08 2.66
CA LEU A 61 -4.87 -2.89 3.47
C LEU A 61 -6.18 -2.90 4.26
N ILE A 62 -7.26 -3.39 3.67
CA ILE A 62 -8.62 -3.27 4.23
C ILE A 62 -9.01 -4.51 5.05
N ASN A 63 -8.51 -5.69 4.70
CA ASN A 63 -8.92 -6.93 5.36
C ASN A 63 -8.38 -7.02 6.78
N ASP A 64 -9.28 -6.93 7.77
CA ASP A 64 -8.91 -6.97 9.19
C ASP A 64 -8.32 -8.30 9.63
N ASN A 65 -8.51 -9.36 8.86
CA ASN A 65 -7.94 -10.67 9.17
C ASN A 65 -6.45 -10.76 8.88
N ILE A 66 -5.89 -9.83 8.10
CA ILE A 66 -4.46 -9.77 7.85
C ILE A 66 -3.80 -9.08 9.03
N THR A 67 -2.92 -9.79 9.72
CA THR A 67 -2.28 -9.31 10.95
C THR A 67 -0.77 -9.15 10.85
N ASP A 68 -0.16 -9.52 9.71
CA ASP A 68 1.28 -9.53 9.51
C ASP A 68 1.68 -8.57 8.38
N VAL A 69 2.21 -7.42 8.76
CA VAL A 69 2.66 -6.38 7.81
C VAL A 69 3.86 -6.87 6.98
N GLU A 70 4.70 -7.70 7.55
CA GLU A 70 5.83 -8.31 6.82
C GLU A 70 5.30 -9.20 5.69
N SER A 71 4.24 -9.96 5.96
CA SER A 71 3.60 -10.79 4.95
C SER A 71 3.03 -9.95 3.81
N ILE A 72 2.42 -8.81 4.14
CA ILE A 72 1.89 -7.87 3.14
C ILE A 72 3.01 -7.44 2.18
N GLU A 73 4.13 -6.97 2.71
CA GLU A 73 5.24 -6.50 1.88
C GLU A 73 5.86 -7.61 1.04
N ARG A 74 6.08 -8.79 1.60
CA ARG A 74 6.64 -9.91 0.85
C ARG A 74 5.72 -10.34 -0.28
N LYS A 75 4.42 -10.39 0.00
CA LYS A 75 3.41 -10.74 -0.99
C LYS A 75 3.39 -9.71 -2.14
N SER A 76 3.43 -8.43 -1.79
CA SER A 76 3.43 -7.35 -2.76
C SER A 76 4.67 -7.40 -3.66
N LYS A 77 5.85 -7.62 -3.09
CA LYS A 77 7.10 -7.76 -3.85
C LYS A 77 7.03 -8.96 -4.80
N ASN A 78 6.52 -10.08 -4.33
CA ASN A 78 6.36 -11.27 -5.15
C ASN A 78 5.40 -11.01 -6.31
N ASN A 79 4.30 -10.33 -6.05
CA ASN A 79 3.32 -10.00 -7.07
C ASN A 79 3.92 -9.07 -8.14
N ILE A 80 4.71 -8.09 -7.73
CA ILE A 80 5.39 -7.18 -8.64
C ILE A 80 6.36 -7.95 -9.53
N ASN A 81 7.15 -8.86 -8.96
CA ASN A 81 8.08 -9.68 -9.73
C ASN A 81 7.36 -10.55 -10.75
N VAL A 82 6.26 -11.17 -10.37
CA VAL A 82 5.45 -11.98 -11.27
C VAL A 82 4.90 -11.14 -12.43
N ILE A 83 4.41 -9.93 -12.14
CA ILE A 83 3.89 -9.04 -13.17
C ILE A 83 5.00 -8.61 -14.13
N VAL A 84 6.18 -8.26 -13.61
CA VAL A 84 7.33 -7.88 -14.44
C VAL A 84 7.77 -9.04 -15.31
N ASP A 85 7.89 -10.24 -14.75
CA ASP A 85 8.29 -11.42 -15.50
C ASP A 85 7.30 -11.74 -16.63
N SER A 86 6.00 -11.67 -16.34
CA SER A 86 4.94 -11.89 -17.32
C SER A 86 5.00 -10.84 -18.44
N PHE A 87 5.28 -9.60 -18.09
CA PHE A 87 5.40 -8.52 -19.06
C PHE A 87 6.62 -8.72 -19.96
N LEU A 88 7.76 -9.14 -19.38
CA LEU A 88 8.97 -9.43 -20.15
C LEU A 88 8.75 -10.61 -21.07
N ASP A 89 8.08 -11.66 -20.63
CA ASP A 89 7.75 -12.82 -21.48
C ASP A 89 6.88 -12.38 -22.65
N PHE A 90 5.90 -11.55 -22.41
CA PHE A 90 5.01 -11.04 -23.45
C PHE A 90 5.81 -10.25 -24.51
N ILE A 91 6.71 -9.38 -24.07
CA ILE A 91 7.56 -8.59 -24.98
C ILE A 91 8.45 -9.51 -25.79
N THR A 92 9.09 -10.47 -25.13
CA THR A 92 9.99 -11.42 -25.79
C THR A 92 9.25 -12.22 -26.88
N LYS A 93 8.06 -12.71 -26.57
CA LYS A 93 7.24 -13.45 -27.54
C LYS A 93 6.84 -12.57 -28.72
N THR A 94 6.50 -11.32 -28.45
CA THR A 94 6.09 -10.37 -29.48
C THR A 94 7.27 -10.04 -30.40
N ILE A 95 8.47 -9.86 -29.83
CA ILE A 95 9.67 -9.54 -30.60
C ILE A 95 10.12 -10.71 -31.46
N ASN A 96 9.99 -11.94 -30.93
CA ASN A 96 10.45 -13.16 -31.60
C ASN A 96 9.48 -13.70 -32.64
N MET A 97 8.34 -13.06 -32.77
CA MET A 97 7.36 -13.40 -33.79
C MET A 97 7.59 -12.58 -35.05
#